data_5f8969995bb9ce95a2272484de3098ff
#
_entry.id   5f8969995bb9ce95a2272484de3098ff
#
_cell.length_a   1.000
_cell.length_b   1.000
_cell.length_c   1.000
_cell.angle_alpha   90.00
_cell.angle_beta   90.00
_cell.angle_gamma   90.00
#
_symmetry.space_group_name_H-M   'P 1'
#
loop_
_entity.id
_entity.type
_entity.pdbx_description
1 polymer ?
#
loop_
_entity_poly.entity_id
_entity_poly.type
_entity_poly.pdbx_seq_one_letter_code
_entity_poly.pdbx_strand_id
1 'polypeptide(L)'
;MRRKFLQSLRAPDAPLITAAIVMIVFGIGLRAQRLAFPRGLTWDEHHFVLNAKTYLAHQPDLNDHPPLGKLLIALPIHLLGDTSLAWRLAPFLLGCVNIVLVGLIAAWVAERRTAFWVGAALAAVDGFLIAYSRSALLDGMLACLCMAAVLTALRARSWPSFALASLLLGSACAIKYSAVVFVPVLLWVALSKPSALATAATLVLSPAAYPGWFSLGLWMAKQPFGPSAVVAETKRLYLHHASLTHWKHPLLSHWYEWFLPTRPIPMRNDPLSDGRMRVLTAMGNPLVWWLVNLALLFAIGSVVVALVLALRRRALGPATRRALGLAGPTARRSLIVAAWCAPIVPWWVSARDSYVYHYLPAYAFGVVLVAALFADALRRFRTAAFVALLVVGQVGFYYSPVWGQNPISREGVEQRALWRRWHVGFTLRSPFDP
;
A
#
# COMPACT_ATOMS: atom_id res chain seq x y z
N MET A 1 -25.71 -6.40 -16.02
CA MET A 1 -24.24 -6.36 -15.81
C MET A 1 -23.45 -7.30 -16.73
N ARG A 2 -23.78 -8.58 -16.83
CA ARG A 2 -23.05 -9.61 -17.62
C ARG A 2 -22.97 -9.26 -19.14
N ARG A 3 -24.06 -8.82 -19.79
CA ARG A 3 -24.05 -8.42 -21.22
C ARG A 3 -23.16 -7.20 -21.50
N LYS A 4 -23.16 -6.17 -20.63
CA LYS A 4 -22.29 -4.98 -20.79
C LYS A 4 -20.82 -5.31 -20.54
N PHE A 5 -20.52 -6.28 -19.67
CA PHE A 5 -19.14 -6.78 -19.45
C PHE A 5 -18.63 -7.53 -20.70
N LEU A 6 -19.45 -8.45 -21.27
CA LEU A 6 -19.06 -9.20 -22.48
C LEU A 6 -18.99 -8.29 -23.72
N GLN A 7 -19.79 -7.23 -23.81
CA GLN A 7 -19.68 -6.22 -24.87
C GLN A 7 -18.41 -5.37 -24.74
N SER A 8 -17.89 -5.12 -23.51
CA SER A 8 -16.61 -4.42 -23.32
C SER A 8 -15.39 -5.23 -23.77
N LEU A 9 -15.48 -6.56 -23.76
CA LEU A 9 -14.42 -7.45 -24.27
C LEU A 9 -14.36 -7.50 -25.81
N ARG A 10 -15.43 -7.09 -26.51
CA ARG A 10 -15.45 -6.96 -27.97
C ARG A 10 -15.13 -5.54 -28.46
N ALA A 11 -14.89 -4.59 -27.53
CA ALA A 11 -14.54 -3.22 -27.84
C ALA A 11 -13.05 -3.09 -28.23
N PRO A 12 -12.69 -1.96 -28.86
CA PRO A 12 -11.30 -1.68 -29.27
C PRO A 12 -10.23 -1.81 -28.16
N ASP A 13 -10.60 -1.94 -26.88
CA ASP A 13 -9.68 -2.10 -25.74
C ASP A 13 -9.36 -3.56 -25.35
N ALA A 14 -9.89 -4.56 -26.12
CA ALA A 14 -9.70 -5.97 -25.81
C ALA A 14 -8.22 -6.39 -25.69
N PRO A 15 -7.28 -5.99 -26.56
CA PRO A 15 -5.87 -6.37 -26.42
C PRO A 15 -5.25 -5.84 -25.13
N LEU A 16 -5.58 -4.60 -24.73
CA LEU A 16 -5.10 -4.00 -23.49
C LEU A 16 -5.65 -4.74 -22.27
N ILE A 17 -6.94 -5.09 -22.27
CA ILE A 17 -7.58 -5.82 -21.18
C ILE A 17 -6.96 -7.22 -21.06
N THR A 18 -6.72 -7.89 -22.19
CA THR A 18 -6.07 -9.20 -22.21
C THR A 18 -4.65 -9.13 -21.62
N ALA A 19 -3.84 -8.16 -22.05
CA ALA A 19 -2.51 -7.95 -21.49
C ALA A 19 -2.57 -7.66 -19.98
N ALA A 20 -3.50 -6.82 -19.54
CA ALA A 20 -3.71 -6.52 -18.14
C ALA A 20 -4.10 -7.78 -17.33
N ILE A 21 -5.00 -8.62 -17.84
CA ILE A 21 -5.38 -9.88 -17.20
C ILE A 21 -4.17 -10.81 -17.07
N VAL A 22 -3.36 -10.95 -18.13
CA VAL A 22 -2.12 -11.76 -18.09
C VAL A 22 -1.19 -11.24 -16.99
N MET A 23 -0.98 -9.93 -16.92
CA MET A 23 -0.14 -9.31 -15.87
C MET A 23 -0.70 -9.53 -14.46
N ILE A 24 -2.03 -9.44 -14.29
CA ILE A 24 -2.69 -9.68 -13.00
C ILE A 24 -2.53 -11.14 -12.59
N VAL A 25 -2.81 -12.09 -13.48
CA VAL A 25 -2.65 -13.53 -13.20
C VAL A 25 -1.20 -13.85 -12.86
N PHE A 26 -0.25 -13.33 -13.64
CA PHE A 26 1.18 -13.47 -13.38
C PHE A 26 1.56 -12.90 -12.01
N GLY A 27 1.13 -11.68 -11.67
CA GLY A 27 1.43 -11.03 -10.41
C GLY A 27 0.80 -11.72 -9.19
N ILE A 28 -0.40 -12.29 -9.32
CA ILE A 28 -1.01 -13.14 -8.29
C ILE A 28 -0.22 -14.45 -8.16
N GLY A 29 0.18 -15.05 -9.28
CA GLY A 29 1.03 -16.23 -9.30
C GLY A 29 2.37 -16.00 -8.58
N LEU A 30 3.02 -14.84 -8.81
CA LEU A 30 4.25 -14.45 -8.10
C LEU A 30 4.03 -14.31 -6.58
N ARG A 31 2.86 -13.84 -6.14
CA ARG A 31 2.53 -13.75 -4.71
C ARG A 31 2.27 -15.12 -4.09
N ALA A 32 1.61 -16.00 -4.83
CA ALA A 32 1.21 -17.34 -4.36
C ALA A 32 2.35 -18.35 -4.40
N GLN A 33 3.21 -18.28 -5.45
CA GLN A 33 4.29 -19.25 -5.61
C GLN A 33 5.20 -19.27 -4.41
N ARG A 34 5.47 -20.45 -3.85
CA ARG A 34 6.35 -20.62 -2.69
C ARG A 34 5.99 -19.73 -1.50
N LEU A 35 4.72 -19.44 -1.28
CA LEU A 35 4.30 -18.63 -0.13
C LEU A 35 4.70 -19.25 1.20
N ALA A 36 4.71 -20.58 1.28
CA ALA A 36 5.21 -21.34 2.43
C ALA A 36 6.75 -21.38 2.53
N PHE A 37 7.47 -20.77 1.60
CA PHE A 37 8.92 -20.73 1.60
C PHE A 37 9.43 -19.30 1.83
N PRO A 38 10.54 -19.12 2.57
CA PRO A 38 11.24 -20.14 3.34
C PRO A 38 10.42 -20.65 4.54
N ARG A 39 10.77 -21.81 5.08
CA ARG A 39 10.10 -22.36 6.28
C ARG A 39 10.41 -21.58 7.56
N GLY A 40 11.44 -20.73 7.53
CA GLY A 40 11.79 -19.81 8.60
C GLY A 40 11.21 -18.41 8.41
N LEU A 41 11.40 -17.56 9.40
CA LEU A 41 11.00 -16.15 9.40
C LEU A 41 11.93 -15.31 8.52
N THR A 42 11.41 -14.27 7.91
CA THR A 42 12.18 -13.33 7.08
C THR A 42 12.06 -11.93 7.64
N TRP A 43 13.10 -11.11 7.53
CA TRP A 43 13.08 -9.71 7.95
C TRP A 43 12.34 -9.52 9.29
N ASP A 44 11.44 -8.56 9.40
CA ASP A 44 10.66 -8.27 10.61
C ASP A 44 9.53 -9.29 10.89
N GLU A 45 9.38 -10.37 10.10
CA GLU A 45 8.36 -11.40 10.38
C GLU A 45 8.48 -11.95 11.80
N HIS A 46 9.72 -12.05 12.32
CA HIS A 46 9.94 -12.55 13.69
C HIS A 46 9.18 -11.72 14.73
N HIS A 47 9.13 -10.41 14.60
CA HIS A 47 8.37 -9.58 15.54
C HIS A 47 6.88 -9.90 15.48
N PHE A 48 6.29 -9.88 14.28
CA PHE A 48 4.85 -9.96 14.13
C PHE A 48 4.30 -11.37 14.26
N VAL A 49 5.03 -12.39 13.79
CA VAL A 49 4.63 -13.79 13.95
C VAL A 49 4.78 -14.23 15.40
N LEU A 50 5.86 -13.86 16.10
CA LEU A 50 6.00 -14.18 17.51
C LEU A 50 4.89 -13.52 18.34
N ASN A 51 4.61 -12.23 18.09
CA ASN A 51 3.52 -11.53 18.77
C ASN A 51 2.14 -12.15 18.47
N ALA A 52 1.90 -12.62 17.23
CA ALA A 52 0.69 -13.36 16.90
C ALA A 52 0.54 -14.65 17.73
N LYS A 53 1.66 -15.36 17.93
CA LYS A 53 1.70 -16.57 18.78
C LYS A 53 1.48 -16.27 20.26
N THR A 54 2.02 -15.15 20.78
CA THR A 54 1.77 -14.76 22.19
C THR A 54 0.29 -14.49 22.43
N TYR A 55 -0.44 -13.87 21.49
CA TYR A 55 -1.89 -13.73 21.59
C TYR A 55 -2.61 -15.10 21.66
N LEU A 56 -2.21 -16.07 20.82
CA LEU A 56 -2.79 -17.42 20.83
C LEU A 56 -2.42 -18.19 22.11
N ALA A 57 -1.26 -17.92 22.69
CA ALA A 57 -0.83 -18.50 23.97
C ALA A 57 -1.40 -17.76 25.20
N HIS A 58 -2.22 -16.72 24.98
CA HIS A 58 -2.76 -15.89 26.05
C HIS A 58 -1.68 -15.26 26.96
N GLN A 59 -0.60 -14.82 26.37
CA GLN A 59 0.54 -14.20 27.04
C GLN A 59 0.66 -12.72 26.67
N PRO A 60 1.25 -11.88 27.55
CA PRO A 60 1.52 -10.49 27.25
C PRO A 60 2.38 -10.34 26.00
N ASP A 61 1.99 -9.43 25.12
CA ASP A 61 2.71 -9.05 23.92
C ASP A 61 3.67 -7.87 24.20
N LEU A 62 4.87 -7.88 23.61
CA LEU A 62 5.80 -6.75 23.66
C LEU A 62 5.28 -5.50 22.95
N ASN A 63 4.38 -5.69 22.03
CA ASN A 63 3.45 -4.71 21.48
C ASN A 63 4.09 -3.41 20.96
N ASP A 64 4.93 -3.53 19.91
CA ASP A 64 5.52 -2.34 19.25
C ASP A 64 4.53 -1.63 18.31
N HIS A 65 3.44 -2.31 17.95
CA HIS A 65 2.35 -1.82 17.11
C HIS A 65 1.01 -2.25 17.69
N PRO A 66 -0.10 -1.55 17.36
CA PRO A 66 -1.45 -1.96 17.73
C PRO A 66 -1.76 -3.40 17.26
N PRO A 67 -2.73 -4.08 17.86
CA PRO A 67 -2.85 -5.54 17.78
C PRO A 67 -3.43 -6.07 16.46
N LEU A 68 -4.27 -5.31 15.72
CA LEU A 68 -5.08 -5.88 14.63
C LEU A 68 -4.23 -6.59 13.56
N GLY A 69 -3.10 -6.02 13.15
CA GLY A 69 -2.25 -6.66 12.14
C GLY A 69 -1.70 -8.01 12.61
N LYS A 70 -1.34 -8.11 13.89
CA LYS A 70 -0.87 -9.35 14.52
C LYS A 70 -2.01 -10.35 14.72
N LEU A 71 -3.21 -9.89 15.04
CA LEU A 71 -4.41 -10.73 15.11
C LEU A 71 -4.81 -11.30 13.75
N LEU A 72 -4.63 -10.53 12.66
CA LEU A 72 -4.82 -11.02 11.29
C LEU A 72 -3.81 -12.11 10.91
N ILE A 73 -2.58 -12.07 11.45
CA ILE A 73 -1.59 -13.14 11.30
C ILE A 73 -1.94 -14.32 12.22
N ALA A 74 -2.42 -14.07 13.43
CA ALA A 74 -2.79 -15.10 14.40
C ALA A 74 -3.95 -15.98 13.92
N LEU A 75 -4.93 -15.40 13.22
CA LEU A 75 -6.12 -16.14 12.77
C LEU A 75 -5.78 -17.34 11.87
N PRO A 76 -5.00 -17.20 10.79
CA PRO A 76 -4.59 -18.37 10.00
C PRO A 76 -3.70 -19.35 10.79
N ILE A 77 -2.87 -18.88 11.71
CA ILE A 77 -2.07 -19.77 12.58
C ILE A 77 -3.01 -20.63 13.44
N HIS A 78 -4.04 -20.04 14.00
CA HIS A 78 -5.05 -20.76 14.80
C HIS A 78 -5.80 -21.82 13.97
N LEU A 79 -6.16 -21.49 12.72
CA LEU A 79 -6.99 -22.36 11.87
C LEU A 79 -6.18 -23.45 11.15
N LEU A 80 -4.92 -23.17 10.76
CA LEU A 80 -4.12 -24.02 9.89
C LEU A 80 -2.85 -24.57 10.56
N GLY A 81 -2.62 -24.21 11.84
CA GLY A 81 -1.41 -24.55 12.58
C GLY A 81 -0.26 -23.57 12.32
N ASP A 82 0.80 -23.70 13.13
CA ASP A 82 1.99 -22.84 13.11
C ASP A 82 2.89 -23.20 11.93
N THR A 83 2.56 -22.70 10.76
CA THR A 83 3.30 -22.93 9.51
C THR A 83 3.62 -21.63 8.81
N SER A 84 4.71 -21.60 8.04
CA SER A 84 5.07 -20.41 7.25
C SER A 84 4.02 -19.99 6.21
N LEU A 85 3.18 -20.92 5.76
CA LEU A 85 2.03 -20.61 4.94
C LEU A 85 0.99 -19.82 5.75
N ALA A 86 0.65 -20.30 6.94
CA ALA A 86 -0.34 -19.65 7.81
C ALA A 86 0.11 -18.23 8.19
N TRP A 87 1.39 -18.03 8.50
CA TRP A 87 1.93 -16.70 8.85
C TRP A 87 1.68 -15.66 7.76
N ARG A 88 1.80 -16.06 6.48
CA ARG A 88 1.77 -15.18 5.31
C ARG A 88 0.43 -15.12 4.61
N LEU A 89 -0.55 -15.91 5.04
CA LEU A 89 -1.84 -16.01 4.33
C LEU A 89 -2.63 -14.70 4.38
N ALA A 90 -2.73 -14.04 5.55
CA ALA A 90 -3.46 -12.78 5.68
C ALA A 90 -2.82 -11.65 4.85
N PRO A 91 -1.48 -11.38 4.92
CA PRO A 91 -0.82 -10.45 4.01
C PRO A 91 -1.01 -10.78 2.54
N PHE A 92 -0.98 -12.05 2.16
CA PHE A 92 -1.21 -12.50 0.78
C PHE A 92 -2.61 -12.12 0.28
N LEU A 93 -3.65 -12.47 1.04
CA LEU A 93 -5.03 -12.18 0.68
C LEU A 93 -5.28 -10.67 0.57
N LEU A 94 -4.82 -9.89 1.56
CA LEU A 94 -4.95 -8.44 1.55
C LEU A 94 -4.10 -7.79 0.45
N GLY A 95 -2.95 -8.39 0.11
CA GLY A 95 -2.15 -7.98 -1.03
C GLY A 95 -2.84 -8.21 -2.37
N CYS A 96 -3.61 -9.29 -2.52
CA CYS A 96 -4.47 -9.50 -3.69
C CYS A 96 -5.65 -8.50 -3.72
N VAL A 97 -6.23 -8.18 -2.57
CA VAL A 97 -7.26 -7.13 -2.45
C VAL A 97 -6.69 -5.76 -2.85
N ASN A 98 -5.43 -5.44 -2.52
CA ASN A 98 -4.78 -4.20 -2.94
C ASN A 98 -4.75 -4.04 -4.46
N ILE A 99 -4.51 -5.11 -5.23
CA ILE A 99 -4.57 -5.07 -6.70
C ILE A 99 -5.94 -4.55 -7.17
N VAL A 100 -7.01 -5.07 -6.59
CA VAL A 100 -8.38 -4.69 -6.92
C VAL A 100 -8.67 -3.25 -6.48
N LEU A 101 -8.23 -2.85 -5.29
CA LEU A 101 -8.45 -1.50 -4.75
C LEU A 101 -7.75 -0.43 -5.60
N VAL A 102 -6.50 -0.66 -6.02
CA VAL A 102 -5.78 0.22 -6.95
C VAL A 102 -6.60 0.41 -8.23
N GLY A 103 -7.06 -0.69 -8.83
CA GLY A 103 -7.88 -0.63 -10.04
C GLY A 103 -9.20 0.13 -9.85
N LEU A 104 -9.92 -0.15 -8.75
CA LEU A 104 -11.21 0.48 -8.47
C LEU A 104 -11.10 1.98 -8.21
N ILE A 105 -10.06 2.41 -7.47
CA ILE A 105 -9.82 3.84 -7.20
C ILE A 105 -9.38 4.53 -8.49
N ALA A 106 -8.49 3.90 -9.29
CA ALA A 106 -8.07 4.44 -10.59
C ALA A 106 -9.26 4.63 -11.55
N ALA A 107 -10.17 3.65 -11.62
CA ALA A 107 -11.39 3.75 -12.41
C ALA A 107 -12.30 4.90 -11.95
N TRP A 108 -12.39 5.13 -10.64
CA TRP A 108 -13.15 6.25 -10.08
C TRP A 108 -12.50 7.59 -10.43
N VAL A 109 -11.17 7.71 -10.33
CA VAL A 109 -10.43 8.94 -10.64
C VAL A 109 -10.55 9.31 -12.12
N ALA A 110 -10.36 8.34 -13.01
CA ALA A 110 -10.39 8.55 -14.46
C ALA A 110 -11.80 8.51 -15.06
N GLU A 111 -12.82 8.09 -14.31
CA GLU A 111 -14.18 7.79 -14.81
C GLU A 111 -14.20 6.78 -15.98
N ARG A 112 -13.24 5.82 -15.96
CA ARG A 112 -13.00 4.86 -17.03
C ARG A 112 -12.73 3.46 -16.53
N ARG A 113 -13.37 2.48 -17.17
CA ARG A 113 -13.13 1.07 -16.85
C ARG A 113 -11.74 0.60 -17.24
N THR A 114 -11.14 1.17 -18.29
CA THR A 114 -9.76 0.87 -18.69
C THR A 114 -8.75 1.21 -17.60
N ALA A 115 -8.98 2.25 -16.80
CA ALA A 115 -8.13 2.59 -15.66
C ALA A 115 -8.12 1.51 -14.58
N PHE A 116 -9.23 0.76 -14.40
CA PHE A 116 -9.25 -0.41 -13.51
C PHE A 116 -8.22 -1.45 -13.95
N TRP A 117 -8.26 -1.84 -15.22
CA TRP A 117 -7.39 -2.88 -15.73
C TRP A 117 -5.91 -2.47 -15.70
N VAL A 118 -5.64 -1.23 -16.08
CA VAL A 118 -4.27 -0.68 -16.01
C VAL A 118 -3.78 -0.63 -14.57
N GLY A 119 -4.57 -0.07 -13.64
CA GLY A 119 -4.18 0.05 -12.23
C GLY A 119 -3.94 -1.30 -11.57
N ALA A 120 -4.83 -2.26 -11.80
CA ALA A 120 -4.68 -3.62 -11.31
C ALA A 120 -3.44 -4.31 -11.90
N ALA A 121 -3.16 -4.14 -13.20
CA ALA A 121 -1.98 -4.69 -13.84
C ALA A 121 -0.68 -4.09 -13.29
N LEU A 122 -0.60 -2.77 -13.14
CA LEU A 122 0.56 -2.10 -12.56
C LEU A 122 0.84 -2.57 -11.13
N ALA A 123 -0.21 -2.63 -10.28
CA ALA A 123 -0.08 -3.11 -8.91
C ALA A 123 0.28 -4.60 -8.83
N ALA A 124 -0.16 -5.39 -9.81
CA ALA A 124 0.11 -6.83 -9.86
C ALA A 124 1.58 -7.14 -10.13
N VAL A 125 2.24 -6.38 -11.02
CA VAL A 125 3.65 -6.59 -11.42
C VAL A 125 4.62 -5.63 -10.76
N ASP A 126 4.25 -5.07 -9.63
CA ASP A 126 5.12 -4.23 -8.82
C ASP A 126 5.72 -5.01 -7.65
N GLY A 127 7.05 -5.05 -7.59
CA GLY A 127 7.78 -5.85 -6.62
C GLY A 127 7.68 -5.36 -5.19
N PHE A 128 7.49 -4.06 -4.95
CA PHE A 128 7.31 -3.52 -3.61
C PHE A 128 5.99 -4.01 -3.02
N LEU A 129 4.90 -3.96 -3.80
CA LEU A 129 3.61 -4.50 -3.42
C LEU A 129 3.63 -6.05 -3.34
N ILE A 130 4.42 -6.72 -4.20
CA ILE A 130 4.57 -8.18 -4.16
C ILE A 130 5.27 -8.61 -2.88
N ALA A 131 6.41 -8.04 -2.54
CA ALA A 131 7.21 -8.44 -1.38
C ALA A 131 6.42 -8.32 -0.06
N TYR A 132 5.69 -7.21 0.13
CA TYR A 132 4.83 -7.00 1.30
C TYR A 132 3.54 -7.84 1.31
N SER A 133 3.17 -8.45 0.18
CA SER A 133 2.08 -9.44 0.11
C SER A 133 2.56 -10.86 0.45
N ARG A 134 3.86 -11.12 0.48
CA ARG A 134 4.45 -12.46 0.64
C ARG A 134 5.09 -12.65 2.01
N SER A 135 5.12 -11.61 2.82
CA SER A 135 5.76 -11.59 4.13
C SER A 135 4.73 -11.19 5.19
N ALA A 136 4.86 -11.80 6.38
CA ALA A 136 3.98 -11.52 7.51
C ALA A 136 4.30 -10.15 8.13
N LEU A 137 4.14 -9.09 7.35
CA LEU A 137 4.43 -7.71 7.67
C LEU A 137 3.15 -6.86 7.67
N LEU A 138 3.15 -5.78 8.43
CA LEU A 138 1.96 -4.97 8.67
C LEU A 138 1.66 -3.96 7.55
N ASP A 139 2.67 -3.49 6.82
CA ASP A 139 2.55 -2.33 5.92
C ASP A 139 1.66 -2.58 4.70
N GLY A 140 1.69 -3.80 4.15
CA GLY A 140 0.80 -4.20 3.05
C GLY A 140 -0.67 -4.26 3.48
N MET A 141 -0.93 -4.74 4.71
CA MET A 141 -2.27 -4.80 5.31
C MET A 141 -2.76 -3.39 5.69
N LEU A 142 -1.88 -2.54 6.20
CA LEU A 142 -2.16 -1.13 6.47
C LEU A 142 -2.59 -0.40 5.20
N ALA A 143 -1.81 -0.53 4.11
CA ALA A 143 -2.14 0.09 2.82
C ALA A 143 -3.50 -0.39 2.31
N CYS A 144 -3.82 -1.67 2.47
CA CYS A 144 -5.11 -2.25 2.10
C CYS A 144 -6.28 -1.57 2.81
N LEU A 145 -6.22 -1.45 4.14
CA LEU A 145 -7.31 -0.83 4.90
C LEU A 145 -7.41 0.68 4.64
N CYS A 146 -6.30 1.39 4.47
CA CYS A 146 -6.30 2.81 4.09
C CYS A 146 -6.96 3.00 2.71
N MET A 147 -6.60 2.21 1.71
CA MET A 147 -7.20 2.26 0.38
C MET A 147 -8.69 1.87 0.42
N ALA A 148 -9.05 0.84 1.20
CA ALA A 148 -10.44 0.44 1.38
C ALA A 148 -11.27 1.55 2.04
N ALA A 149 -10.74 2.23 3.06
CA ALA A 149 -11.38 3.37 3.70
C ALA A 149 -11.63 4.51 2.70
N VAL A 150 -10.61 4.90 1.93
CA VAL A 150 -10.73 5.95 0.90
C VAL A 150 -11.74 5.54 -0.17
N LEU A 151 -11.67 4.32 -0.72
CA LEU A 151 -12.60 3.85 -1.75
C LEU A 151 -14.05 3.84 -1.24
N THR A 152 -14.26 3.36 -0.01
CA THR A 152 -15.59 3.31 0.62
C THR A 152 -16.13 4.73 0.82
N ALA A 153 -15.32 5.66 1.31
CA ALA A 153 -15.67 7.07 1.44
C ALA A 153 -16.07 7.69 0.09
N LEU A 154 -15.29 7.45 -0.96
CA LEU A 154 -15.55 7.95 -2.31
C LEU A 154 -16.89 7.45 -2.86
N ARG A 155 -17.23 6.20 -2.60
CA ARG A 155 -18.46 5.53 -3.06
C ARG A 155 -19.66 5.75 -2.15
N ALA A 156 -19.46 6.25 -0.94
CA ALA A 156 -20.54 6.51 0.01
C ALA A 156 -21.54 7.52 -0.56
N ARG A 157 -22.83 7.14 -0.54
CA ARG A 157 -23.95 7.97 -1.00
C ARG A 157 -24.70 8.62 0.16
N SER A 158 -24.53 8.11 1.36
CA SER A 158 -25.17 8.55 2.58
C SER A 158 -24.21 8.50 3.75
N TRP A 159 -24.52 9.18 4.86
CA TRP A 159 -23.69 9.16 6.06
C TRP A 159 -23.51 7.75 6.67
N PRO A 160 -24.53 6.83 6.69
CA PRO A 160 -24.29 5.48 7.20
C PRO A 160 -23.29 4.68 6.36
N SER A 161 -23.30 4.86 5.03
CA SER A 161 -22.30 4.20 4.16
C SER A 161 -20.91 4.80 4.33
N PHE A 162 -20.79 6.07 4.72
CA PHE A 162 -19.52 6.70 5.05
C PHE A 162 -18.99 6.24 6.42
N ALA A 163 -19.87 5.88 7.36
CA ALA A 163 -19.48 5.32 8.65
C ALA A 163 -18.60 4.08 8.51
N LEU A 164 -18.85 3.24 7.50
CA LEU A 164 -17.99 2.10 7.21
C LEU A 164 -16.56 2.54 6.81
N ALA A 165 -16.42 3.63 6.06
CA ALA A 165 -15.10 4.18 5.73
C ALA A 165 -14.37 4.64 7.00
N SER A 166 -15.08 5.25 7.94
CA SER A 166 -14.54 5.68 9.23
C SER A 166 -14.09 4.48 10.08
N LEU A 167 -14.89 3.42 10.14
CA LEU A 167 -14.53 2.18 10.85
C LEU A 167 -13.32 1.48 10.21
N LEU A 168 -13.23 1.47 8.87
CA LEU A 168 -12.06 0.94 8.16
C LEU A 168 -10.79 1.75 8.47
N LEU A 169 -10.90 3.08 8.56
CA LEU A 169 -9.77 3.92 8.96
C LEU A 169 -9.34 3.65 10.40
N GLY A 170 -10.29 3.55 11.33
CA GLY A 170 -10.00 3.16 12.72
C GLY A 170 -9.34 1.79 12.83
N SER A 171 -9.78 0.83 12.00
CA SER A 171 -9.15 -0.49 11.89
C SER A 171 -7.73 -0.40 11.29
N ALA A 172 -7.50 0.48 10.31
CA ALA A 172 -6.15 0.75 9.81
C ALA A 172 -5.24 1.32 10.91
N CYS A 173 -5.76 2.24 11.76
CA CYS A 173 -5.04 2.74 12.93
C CYS A 173 -4.73 1.62 13.93
N ALA A 174 -5.59 0.59 14.04
CA ALA A 174 -5.35 -0.59 14.87
C ALA A 174 -4.34 -1.59 14.28
N ILE A 175 -3.89 -1.40 13.04
CA ILE A 175 -2.68 -2.06 12.49
C ILE A 175 -1.43 -1.23 12.79
N LYS A 176 -1.45 0.05 12.39
CA LYS A 176 -0.44 1.06 12.75
C LYS A 176 -1.15 2.41 12.94
N TYR A 177 -0.98 3.04 14.08
CA TYR A 177 -1.65 4.32 14.40
C TYR A 177 -1.30 5.44 13.40
N SER A 178 -0.22 5.31 12.63
CA SER A 178 0.14 6.23 11.55
C SER A 178 -0.96 6.38 10.49
N ALA A 179 -1.93 5.46 10.38
CA ALA A 179 -3.08 5.62 9.49
C ALA A 179 -3.94 6.85 9.80
N VAL A 180 -3.83 7.43 11.00
CA VAL A 180 -4.56 8.66 11.39
C VAL A 180 -4.33 9.81 10.42
N VAL A 181 -3.21 9.84 9.72
CA VAL A 181 -2.88 10.85 8.70
C VAL A 181 -3.86 10.88 7.52
N PHE A 182 -4.69 9.85 7.35
CA PHE A 182 -5.75 9.82 6.35
C PHE A 182 -7.05 10.51 6.79
N VAL A 183 -7.17 10.93 8.06
CA VAL A 183 -8.35 11.69 8.54
C VAL A 183 -8.62 12.93 7.69
N PRO A 184 -7.63 13.80 7.37
CA PRO A 184 -7.88 14.96 6.50
C PRO A 184 -8.37 14.57 5.10
N VAL A 185 -7.92 13.45 4.55
CA VAL A 185 -8.35 12.94 3.24
C VAL A 185 -9.83 12.54 3.29
N LEU A 186 -10.23 11.76 4.31
CA LEU A 186 -11.62 11.37 4.50
C LEU A 186 -12.50 12.59 4.82
N LEU A 187 -12.01 13.54 5.60
CA LEU A 187 -12.72 14.78 5.89
C LEU A 187 -12.99 15.57 4.61
N TRP A 188 -11.99 15.69 3.72
CA TRP A 188 -12.22 16.34 2.42
C TRP A 188 -13.33 15.64 1.63
N VAL A 189 -13.30 14.30 1.56
CA VAL A 189 -14.36 13.53 0.89
C VAL A 189 -15.72 13.77 1.57
N ALA A 190 -15.78 13.76 2.91
CA ALA A 190 -17.01 14.00 3.65
C ALA A 190 -17.60 15.38 3.37
N LEU A 191 -16.77 16.44 3.39
CA LEU A 191 -17.18 17.81 3.12
C LEU A 191 -17.63 18.03 1.67
N SER A 192 -17.26 17.14 0.75
CA SER A 192 -17.74 17.18 -0.64
C SER A 192 -19.13 16.53 -0.84
N LYS A 193 -19.71 15.91 0.19
CA LYS A 193 -21.02 15.23 0.11
C LYS A 193 -22.17 16.21 0.38
N PRO A 194 -23.38 15.93 -0.12
CA PRO A 194 -24.55 16.78 0.14
C PRO A 194 -24.87 16.97 1.64
N SER A 195 -24.68 15.92 2.44
CA SER A 195 -24.84 15.94 3.90
C SER A 195 -23.50 16.11 4.62
N ALA A 196 -22.71 17.12 4.25
CA ALA A 196 -21.32 17.30 4.65
C ALA A 196 -21.10 17.18 6.17
N LEU A 197 -21.86 17.91 6.99
CA LEU A 197 -21.71 17.90 8.45
C LEU A 197 -22.04 16.54 9.06
N ALA A 198 -23.17 15.92 8.67
CA ALA A 198 -23.55 14.61 9.16
C ALA A 198 -22.55 13.53 8.72
N THR A 199 -22.02 13.65 7.50
CA THR A 199 -21.00 12.74 6.98
C THR A 199 -19.67 12.94 7.72
N ALA A 200 -19.23 14.18 7.93
CA ALA A 200 -18.01 14.47 8.67
C ALA A 200 -18.10 14.00 10.14
N ALA A 201 -19.27 14.14 10.77
CA ALA A 201 -19.50 13.68 12.14
C ALA A 201 -19.25 12.16 12.30
N THR A 202 -19.44 11.35 11.23
CA THR A 202 -19.15 9.91 11.30
C THR A 202 -17.65 9.59 11.45
N LEU A 203 -16.75 10.55 11.22
CA LEU A 203 -15.32 10.35 11.45
C LEU A 203 -15.00 10.09 12.94
N VAL A 204 -15.89 10.49 13.85
CA VAL A 204 -15.79 10.14 15.27
C VAL A 204 -15.84 8.62 15.50
N LEU A 205 -16.37 7.84 14.56
CA LEU A 205 -16.36 6.37 14.63
C LEU A 205 -14.98 5.76 14.35
N SER A 206 -14.06 6.48 13.73
CA SER A 206 -12.69 6.00 13.53
C SER A 206 -11.99 5.69 14.86
N PRO A 207 -12.03 6.60 15.86
CA PRO A 207 -11.54 6.28 17.19
C PRO A 207 -12.27 5.11 17.87
N ALA A 208 -13.54 4.85 17.56
CA ALA A 208 -14.27 3.75 18.17
C ALA A 208 -13.78 2.36 17.72
N ALA A 209 -13.43 2.20 16.44
CA ALA A 209 -12.90 0.94 15.93
C ALA A 209 -11.48 0.63 16.48
N TYR A 210 -10.65 1.65 16.66
CA TYR A 210 -9.30 1.50 17.19
C TYR A 210 -9.28 0.86 18.60
N PRO A 211 -9.96 1.43 19.62
CA PRO A 211 -9.95 0.83 20.95
C PRO A 211 -10.67 -0.51 21.01
N GLY A 212 -11.65 -0.77 20.13
CA GLY A 212 -12.29 -2.07 20.04
C GLY A 212 -11.29 -3.18 19.69
N TRP A 213 -10.51 -2.99 18.63
CA TRP A 213 -9.46 -3.93 18.25
C TRP A 213 -8.35 -4.00 19.28
N PHE A 214 -7.99 -2.88 19.90
CA PHE A 214 -6.96 -2.83 20.93
C PHE A 214 -7.40 -3.59 22.17
N SER A 215 -8.63 -3.38 22.64
CA SER A 215 -9.20 -4.10 23.77
C SER A 215 -9.29 -5.60 23.51
N LEU A 216 -9.63 -6.02 22.28
CA LEU A 216 -9.61 -7.43 21.90
C LEU A 216 -8.21 -8.04 22.04
N GLY A 217 -7.17 -7.34 21.56
CA GLY A 217 -5.78 -7.80 21.70
C GLY A 217 -5.35 -7.92 23.16
N LEU A 218 -5.64 -6.91 23.98
CA LEU A 218 -5.34 -6.95 25.41
C LEU A 218 -6.09 -8.09 26.14
N TRP A 219 -7.37 -8.28 25.81
CA TRP A 219 -8.17 -9.39 26.34
C TRP A 219 -7.57 -10.75 25.98
N MET A 220 -7.20 -10.96 24.70
CA MET A 220 -6.54 -12.19 24.26
C MET A 220 -5.20 -12.42 24.97
N ALA A 221 -4.46 -11.36 25.26
CA ALA A 221 -3.20 -11.38 25.99
C ALA A 221 -3.38 -11.54 27.52
N LYS A 222 -4.62 -11.69 28.04
CA LYS A 222 -4.94 -11.70 29.46
C LYS A 222 -4.45 -10.47 30.24
N GLN A 223 -4.44 -9.32 29.57
CA GLN A 223 -4.07 -8.05 30.15
C GLN A 223 -5.32 -7.22 30.52
N PRO A 224 -5.21 -6.26 31.44
CA PRO A 224 -6.28 -5.28 31.64
C PRO A 224 -6.69 -4.65 30.31
N PHE A 225 -7.98 -4.59 30.06
CA PHE A 225 -8.52 -4.01 28.81
C PHE A 225 -9.61 -2.99 29.11
N GLY A 226 -10.02 -2.23 28.11
CA GLY A 226 -10.97 -1.13 28.24
C GLY A 226 -10.32 0.22 27.96
N PRO A 227 -11.09 1.33 28.05
CA PRO A 227 -10.64 2.64 27.56
C PRO A 227 -9.34 3.15 28.22
N SER A 228 -9.20 3.02 29.54
CA SER A 228 -8.01 3.47 30.27
C SER A 228 -6.76 2.68 29.89
N ALA A 229 -6.88 1.36 29.74
CA ALA A 229 -5.77 0.50 29.31
C ALA A 229 -5.35 0.82 27.88
N VAL A 230 -6.32 1.02 26.97
CA VAL A 230 -6.05 1.40 25.57
C VAL A 230 -5.30 2.74 25.50
N VAL A 231 -5.71 3.73 26.31
CA VAL A 231 -5.02 5.03 26.36
C VAL A 231 -3.59 4.88 26.91
N ALA A 232 -3.42 4.10 27.97
CA ALA A 232 -2.10 3.84 28.55
C ALA A 232 -1.15 3.16 27.54
N GLU A 233 -1.64 2.11 26.89
CA GLU A 233 -0.86 1.39 25.86
C GLU A 233 -0.58 2.23 24.62
N THR A 234 -1.55 3.02 24.15
CA THR A 234 -1.33 3.95 23.03
C THR A 234 -0.26 4.97 23.36
N LYS A 235 -0.26 5.52 24.59
CA LYS A 235 0.78 6.44 25.08
C LYS A 235 2.14 5.74 25.13
N ARG A 236 2.19 4.51 25.64
CA ARG A 236 3.42 3.71 25.68
C ARG A 236 4.00 3.50 24.29
N LEU A 237 3.17 3.09 23.32
CA LEU A 237 3.56 2.92 21.91
C LEU A 237 4.09 4.22 21.31
N TYR A 238 3.40 5.33 21.56
CA TYR A 238 3.85 6.63 21.06
C TYR A 238 5.24 7.00 21.62
N LEU A 239 5.44 6.85 22.93
CA LEU A 239 6.72 7.15 23.56
C LEU A 239 7.83 6.23 23.07
N HIS A 240 7.55 4.92 22.92
CA HIS A 240 8.49 3.98 22.35
C HIS A 240 8.93 4.41 20.95
N HIS A 241 7.98 4.69 20.05
CA HIS A 241 8.31 5.12 18.70
C HIS A 241 9.00 6.48 18.63
N ALA A 242 8.71 7.39 19.56
CA ALA A 242 9.38 8.69 19.65
C ALA A 242 10.84 8.57 20.12
N SER A 243 11.18 7.50 20.86
CA SER A 243 12.55 7.24 21.30
C SER A 243 13.45 6.58 20.26
N LEU A 244 12.89 6.09 19.13
CA LEU A 244 13.64 5.44 18.06
C LEU A 244 14.35 6.48 17.18
N THR A 245 15.42 7.05 17.70
CA THR A 245 16.25 8.05 17.03
C THR A 245 17.72 7.61 17.04
N HIS A 246 18.49 8.03 16.03
CA HIS A 246 19.92 7.80 15.93
C HIS A 246 20.37 6.34 15.77
N TRP A 247 19.50 5.47 15.22
CA TRP A 247 19.92 4.12 14.85
C TRP A 247 20.87 4.15 13.66
N LYS A 248 21.98 3.41 13.76
CA LYS A 248 22.92 3.25 12.66
C LYS A 248 22.58 1.95 11.93
N HIS A 249 21.69 2.01 10.96
CA HIS A 249 21.36 0.85 10.13
C HIS A 249 21.55 1.21 8.64
N PRO A 250 22.21 0.36 7.82
CA PRO A 250 22.55 0.67 6.42
C PRO A 250 21.33 0.89 5.52
N LEU A 251 20.15 0.39 5.91
CA LEU A 251 18.90 0.53 5.16
C LEU A 251 18.02 1.70 5.61
N LEU A 252 18.46 2.48 6.60
CA LEU A 252 17.78 3.72 6.96
C LEU A 252 17.70 4.65 5.76
N SER A 253 16.55 5.27 5.58
CA SER A 253 16.29 6.19 4.47
C SER A 253 15.43 7.35 4.93
N HIS A 254 15.78 8.56 4.48
CA HIS A 254 14.95 9.72 4.70
C HIS A 254 13.77 9.75 3.72
N TRP A 255 12.69 10.44 4.09
CA TRP A 255 11.47 10.53 3.28
C TRP A 255 11.73 11.03 1.84
N TYR A 256 12.69 11.92 1.61
CA TYR A 256 13.05 12.44 0.29
C TYR A 256 13.82 11.41 -0.57
N GLU A 257 14.46 10.41 0.04
CA GLU A 257 15.10 9.30 -0.67
C GLU A 257 14.08 8.29 -1.22
N TRP A 258 12.83 8.29 -0.69
CA TRP A 258 11.79 7.33 -1.12
C TRP A 258 11.27 7.60 -2.53
N PHE A 259 11.49 8.80 -3.07
CA PHE A 259 11.19 9.10 -4.48
C PHE A 259 12.15 8.39 -5.44
N LEU A 260 13.32 8.02 -4.98
CA LEU A 260 14.28 7.26 -5.74
C LEU A 260 14.33 5.83 -5.17
N PRO A 261 14.31 4.79 -6.03
CA PRO A 261 14.37 3.39 -5.56
C PRO A 261 15.81 3.03 -5.17
N THR A 262 16.43 3.81 -4.27
CA THR A 262 17.86 3.70 -3.96
C THR A 262 18.20 2.72 -2.84
N ARG A 263 17.22 2.34 -2.02
CA ARG A 263 17.42 1.47 -0.84
C ARG A 263 16.37 0.37 -0.76
N PRO A 264 16.44 -0.65 -1.64
CA PRO A 264 15.59 -1.83 -1.52
C PRO A 264 15.87 -2.55 -0.20
N ILE A 265 14.84 -3.16 0.38
CA ILE A 265 15.00 -3.94 1.61
C ILE A 265 15.22 -5.40 1.23
N PRO A 266 16.40 -6.00 1.55
CA PRO A 266 16.63 -7.42 1.40
C PRO A 266 15.87 -8.15 2.51
N MET A 267 14.74 -8.75 2.16
CA MET A 267 13.94 -9.50 3.12
C MET A 267 14.52 -10.90 3.35
N ARG A 268 15.13 -11.49 2.31
CA ARG A 268 15.77 -12.80 2.38
C ARG A 268 16.77 -13.01 1.25
N ASN A 269 17.92 -13.63 1.59
CA ASN A 269 18.95 -14.06 0.65
C ASN A 269 19.42 -15.46 1.04
N ASP A 270 19.01 -16.49 0.29
CA ASP A 270 19.38 -17.87 0.53
C ASP A 270 20.36 -18.35 -0.54
N PRO A 271 21.63 -18.63 -0.22
CA PRO A 271 22.56 -19.29 -1.13
C PRO A 271 22.13 -20.76 -1.35
N LEU A 272 22.30 -21.24 -2.58
CA LEU A 272 22.02 -22.62 -2.96
C LEU A 272 23.34 -23.38 -3.19
N SER A 273 23.29 -24.71 -3.06
CA SER A 273 24.45 -25.60 -3.24
C SER A 273 25.02 -25.57 -4.66
N ASP A 274 24.24 -25.15 -5.66
CA ASP A 274 24.64 -25.01 -7.06
C ASP A 274 25.22 -23.64 -7.43
N GLY A 275 25.53 -22.80 -6.44
CA GLY A 275 26.07 -21.45 -6.61
C GLY A 275 25.03 -20.37 -6.97
N ARG A 276 23.76 -20.75 -7.18
CA ARG A 276 22.66 -19.79 -7.33
C ARG A 276 22.18 -19.30 -5.95
N MET A 277 21.29 -18.34 -5.98
CA MET A 277 20.66 -17.81 -4.77
C MET A 277 19.15 -17.60 -4.98
N ARG A 278 18.38 -17.62 -3.89
CA ARG A 278 17.00 -17.16 -3.85
C ARG A 278 16.94 -15.86 -3.09
N VAL A 279 16.37 -14.85 -3.73
CA VAL A 279 16.31 -13.52 -3.16
C VAL A 279 14.84 -13.11 -3.00
N LEU A 280 14.49 -12.50 -1.88
CA LEU A 280 13.28 -11.76 -1.70
C LEU A 280 13.65 -10.33 -1.33
N THR A 281 13.38 -9.41 -2.23
CA THR A 281 13.72 -7.99 -2.05
C THR A 281 12.49 -7.12 -2.21
N ALA A 282 12.25 -6.23 -1.24
CA ALA A 282 11.22 -5.21 -1.34
C ALA A 282 11.75 -4.03 -2.16
N MET A 283 11.53 -4.11 -3.44
CA MET A 283 11.79 -3.05 -4.42
C MET A 283 10.67 -3.03 -5.45
N GLY A 284 10.23 -1.86 -5.84
CA GLY A 284 9.20 -1.70 -6.86
C GLY A 284 9.71 -2.03 -8.26
N ASN A 285 8.76 -2.16 -9.18
CA ASN A 285 9.08 -2.14 -10.61
C ASN A 285 9.69 -0.77 -10.95
N PRO A 286 10.94 -0.70 -11.44
CA PRO A 286 11.62 0.58 -11.65
C PRO A 286 10.84 1.54 -12.55
N LEU A 287 10.19 1.02 -13.60
CA LEU A 287 9.38 1.86 -14.48
C LEU A 287 8.15 2.42 -13.77
N VAL A 288 7.44 1.58 -13.00
CA VAL A 288 6.27 2.03 -12.22
C VAL A 288 6.69 3.10 -11.22
N TRP A 289 7.84 2.92 -10.55
CA TRP A 289 8.38 3.89 -9.60
C TRP A 289 8.64 5.26 -10.23
N TRP A 290 9.30 5.29 -11.38
CA TRP A 290 9.51 6.53 -12.12
C TRP A 290 8.22 7.14 -12.66
N LEU A 291 7.30 6.31 -13.15
CA LEU A 291 5.99 6.78 -13.61
C LEU A 291 5.18 7.40 -12.46
N VAL A 292 5.29 6.88 -11.23
CA VAL A 292 4.68 7.50 -10.04
C VAL A 292 5.20 8.91 -9.83
N ASN A 293 6.53 9.11 -9.86
CA ASN A 293 7.12 10.44 -9.70
C ASN A 293 6.68 11.41 -10.79
N LEU A 294 6.70 10.98 -12.06
CA LEU A 294 6.26 11.81 -13.18
C LEU A 294 4.77 12.15 -13.09
N ALA A 295 3.93 11.18 -12.69
CA ALA A 295 2.50 11.39 -12.51
C ALA A 295 2.20 12.40 -11.39
N LEU A 296 2.95 12.33 -10.30
CA LEU A 296 2.84 13.28 -9.18
C LEU A 296 3.26 14.68 -9.59
N LEU A 297 4.40 14.84 -10.28
CA LEU A 297 4.84 16.14 -10.80
C LEU A 297 3.79 16.74 -11.75
N PHE A 298 3.25 15.94 -12.65
CA PHE A 298 2.20 16.38 -13.57
C PHE A 298 0.91 16.80 -12.82
N ALA A 299 0.48 16.00 -11.84
CA ALA A 299 -0.73 16.28 -11.08
C ALA A 299 -0.57 17.55 -10.22
N ILE A 300 0.56 17.69 -9.52
CA ILE A 300 0.88 18.87 -8.72
C ILE A 300 0.93 20.11 -9.63
N GLY A 301 1.63 20.03 -10.75
CA GLY A 301 1.69 21.12 -11.73
C GLY A 301 0.30 21.51 -12.25
N SER A 302 -0.57 20.53 -12.53
CA SER A 302 -1.96 20.77 -12.96
C SER A 302 -2.78 21.49 -11.89
N VAL A 303 -2.60 21.14 -10.60
CA VAL A 303 -3.26 21.81 -9.47
C VAL A 303 -2.77 23.23 -9.32
N VAL A 304 -1.45 23.46 -9.38
CA VAL A 304 -0.86 24.81 -9.31
C VAL A 304 -1.37 25.70 -10.44
N VAL A 305 -1.36 25.21 -11.68
CA VAL A 305 -1.91 25.96 -12.83
C VAL A 305 -3.39 26.28 -12.61
N ALA A 306 -4.21 25.31 -12.18
CA ALA A 306 -5.62 25.53 -11.92
C ALA A 306 -5.85 26.61 -10.83
N LEU A 307 -5.04 26.58 -9.76
CA LEU A 307 -5.10 27.57 -8.68
C LEU A 307 -4.69 28.97 -9.17
N VAL A 308 -3.59 29.09 -9.90
CA VAL A 308 -3.13 30.38 -10.47
C VAL A 308 -4.20 30.98 -11.40
N LEU A 309 -4.80 30.17 -12.26
CA LEU A 309 -5.86 30.62 -13.15
C LEU A 309 -7.13 31.03 -12.37
N ALA A 310 -7.49 30.33 -11.30
CA ALA A 310 -8.61 30.69 -10.43
C ALA A 310 -8.37 32.03 -9.73
N LEU A 311 -7.18 32.25 -9.18
CA LEU A 311 -6.76 33.48 -8.52
C LEU A 311 -6.76 34.66 -9.51
N ARG A 312 -6.17 34.51 -10.72
CA ARG A 312 -6.14 35.54 -11.76
C ARG A 312 -7.53 35.98 -12.22
N ARG A 313 -8.49 35.03 -12.28
CA ARG A 313 -9.87 35.32 -12.72
C ARG A 313 -10.75 35.95 -11.63
N ARG A 314 -10.22 36.18 -10.41
CA ARG A 314 -11.00 36.64 -9.23
C ARG A 314 -12.29 35.83 -8.98
N ALA A 315 -12.34 34.60 -9.49
CA ALA A 315 -13.51 33.73 -9.49
C ALA A 315 -13.45 32.75 -8.29
N LEU A 316 -13.53 33.30 -7.07
CA LEU A 316 -13.60 32.51 -5.83
C LEU A 316 -14.99 31.89 -5.56
N GLY A 317 -15.97 32.05 -6.46
CA GLY A 317 -17.31 31.53 -6.25
C GLY A 317 -17.50 30.06 -6.71
N PRO A 318 -18.07 29.85 -7.95
CA PRO A 318 -18.40 28.48 -8.40
C PRO A 318 -17.21 27.62 -8.76
N ALA A 319 -16.06 28.19 -9.18
CA ALA A 319 -14.86 27.45 -9.55
C ALA A 319 -14.19 26.84 -8.32
N THR A 320 -14.15 27.55 -7.19
CA THR A 320 -13.60 27.02 -5.92
C THR A 320 -14.48 25.90 -5.36
N ARG A 321 -15.80 26.02 -5.45
CA ARG A 321 -16.75 24.97 -5.09
C ARG A 321 -16.58 23.72 -5.97
N ARG A 322 -16.30 23.88 -7.28
CA ARG A 322 -16.00 22.76 -8.18
C ARG A 322 -14.63 22.13 -7.88
N ALA A 323 -13.62 22.89 -7.50
CA ALA A 323 -12.31 22.38 -7.12
C ALA A 323 -12.35 21.61 -5.79
N LEU A 324 -13.10 22.10 -4.80
CA LEU A 324 -13.31 21.42 -3.53
C LEU A 324 -14.33 20.27 -3.63
N GLY A 325 -15.25 20.33 -4.60
CA GLY A 325 -16.38 19.43 -4.72
C GLY A 325 -16.13 18.10 -5.40
N LEU A 326 -14.89 17.62 -5.57
CA LEU A 326 -14.51 16.36 -6.26
C LEU A 326 -15.21 16.20 -7.65
N ALA A 327 -15.76 17.28 -8.19
CA ALA A 327 -16.39 17.31 -9.49
C ALA A 327 -15.35 17.60 -10.57
N GLY A 328 -14.95 16.55 -11.28
CA GLY A 328 -14.04 16.64 -12.40
C GLY A 328 -12.65 16.04 -12.15
N PRO A 329 -11.90 15.78 -13.23
CA PRO A 329 -10.65 15.01 -13.18
C PRO A 329 -9.57 15.66 -12.30
N THR A 330 -9.43 16.97 -12.32
CA THR A 330 -8.41 17.70 -11.55
C THR A 330 -8.65 17.55 -10.05
N ALA A 331 -9.88 17.75 -9.58
CA ALA A 331 -10.21 17.64 -8.15
C ALA A 331 -10.02 16.20 -7.64
N ARG A 332 -10.36 15.20 -8.45
CA ARG A 332 -10.14 13.80 -8.11
C ARG A 332 -8.66 13.44 -8.03
N ARG A 333 -7.85 13.94 -8.96
CA ARG A 333 -6.39 13.78 -8.91
C ARG A 333 -5.77 14.48 -7.71
N SER A 334 -6.25 15.69 -7.37
CA SER A 334 -5.81 16.40 -6.17
C SER A 334 -6.06 15.61 -4.90
N LEU A 335 -7.20 14.92 -4.81
CA LEU A 335 -7.49 14.04 -3.68
C LEU A 335 -6.50 12.87 -3.61
N ILE A 336 -6.13 12.26 -4.74
CA ILE A 336 -5.13 11.18 -4.75
C ILE A 336 -3.75 11.70 -4.39
N VAL A 337 -3.39 12.92 -4.83
CA VAL A 337 -2.15 13.58 -4.38
C VAL A 337 -2.19 13.81 -2.87
N ALA A 338 -3.32 14.28 -2.31
CA ALA A 338 -3.46 14.42 -0.86
C ALA A 338 -3.34 13.07 -0.12
N ALA A 339 -3.94 12.01 -0.65
CA ALA A 339 -3.82 10.66 -0.09
C ALA A 339 -2.38 10.11 -0.19
N TRP A 340 -1.64 10.48 -1.23
CA TRP A 340 -0.22 10.18 -1.37
C TRP A 340 0.63 11.00 -0.39
N CYS A 341 0.35 12.29 -0.21
CA CYS A 341 1.08 13.15 0.71
C CYS A 341 0.86 12.76 2.18
N ALA A 342 -0.35 12.33 2.54
CA ALA A 342 -0.75 12.12 3.92
C ALA A 342 0.25 11.26 4.73
N PRO A 343 0.71 10.08 4.29
CA PRO A 343 1.68 9.29 5.04
C PRO A 343 3.12 9.82 4.97
N ILE A 344 3.44 10.79 4.12
CA ILE A 344 4.79 11.34 3.94
C ILE A 344 5.00 12.58 4.82
N VAL A 345 4.00 13.47 4.90
CA VAL A 345 4.10 14.76 5.57
C VAL A 345 4.61 14.67 7.02
N PRO A 346 4.19 13.69 7.86
CA PRO A 346 4.72 13.57 9.22
C PRO A 346 6.23 13.37 9.28
N TRP A 347 6.83 12.78 8.24
CA TRP A 347 8.27 12.53 8.18
C TRP A 347 9.11 13.77 7.87
N TRP A 348 8.48 14.88 7.45
CA TRP A 348 9.19 16.16 7.27
C TRP A 348 9.66 16.77 8.59
N VAL A 349 8.91 16.47 9.66
CA VAL A 349 9.16 17.04 11.01
C VAL A 349 9.58 15.97 12.02
N SER A 350 9.53 14.69 11.64
CA SER A 350 9.89 13.58 12.53
C SER A 350 11.40 13.44 12.64
N ALA A 351 11.91 13.44 13.86
CA ALA A 351 13.29 13.07 14.15
C ALA A 351 13.53 11.56 14.18
N ARG A 352 12.45 10.76 14.07
CA ARG A 352 12.52 9.30 14.10
C ARG A 352 13.19 8.77 12.83
N ASP A 353 14.03 7.76 13.02
CA ASP A 353 14.61 6.99 11.90
C ASP A 353 13.52 6.29 11.09
N SER A 354 13.70 6.26 9.79
CA SER A 354 12.73 5.74 8.85
C SER A 354 13.33 4.79 7.83
N TYR A 355 12.45 4.03 7.18
CA TYR A 355 12.76 3.08 6.12
C TYR A 355 11.80 3.26 4.97
N VAL A 356 12.19 2.81 3.79
CA VAL A 356 11.37 2.95 2.57
C VAL A 356 9.98 2.32 2.70
N TYR A 357 9.76 1.34 3.58
CA TYR A 357 8.44 0.73 3.74
C TYR A 357 7.36 1.68 4.30
N HIS A 358 7.76 2.76 4.96
CA HIS A 358 6.79 3.80 5.35
C HIS A 358 6.17 4.51 4.14
N TYR A 359 6.82 4.42 2.98
CA TYR A 359 6.30 4.94 1.72
C TYR A 359 5.22 4.05 1.09
N LEU A 360 5.07 2.77 1.50
CA LEU A 360 4.19 1.81 0.84
C LEU A 360 2.73 2.29 0.70
N PRO A 361 2.06 2.83 1.73
CA PRO A 361 0.70 3.35 1.57
C PRO A 361 0.63 4.51 0.58
N ALA A 362 1.59 5.45 0.62
CA ALA A 362 1.69 6.55 -0.34
C ALA A 362 1.91 6.03 -1.76
N TYR A 363 2.86 5.12 -1.94
CA TYR A 363 3.20 4.51 -3.22
C TYR A 363 2.00 3.87 -3.91
N ALA A 364 1.15 3.15 -3.16
CA ALA A 364 -0.06 2.55 -3.70
C ALA A 364 -1.02 3.60 -4.31
N PHE A 365 -1.18 4.78 -3.68
CA PHE A 365 -1.94 5.90 -4.25
C PHE A 365 -1.22 6.53 -5.45
N GLY A 366 0.11 6.54 -5.47
CA GLY A 366 0.90 6.93 -6.63
C GLY A 366 0.60 6.05 -7.84
N VAL A 367 0.53 4.72 -7.68
CA VAL A 367 0.15 3.78 -8.74
C VAL A 367 -1.27 4.03 -9.26
N VAL A 368 -2.22 4.39 -8.37
CA VAL A 368 -3.57 4.83 -8.78
C VAL A 368 -3.49 6.04 -9.71
N LEU A 369 -2.67 7.02 -9.37
CA LEU A 369 -2.53 8.24 -10.18
C LEU A 369 -1.93 7.93 -11.56
N VAL A 370 -0.90 7.10 -11.63
CA VAL A 370 -0.33 6.60 -12.89
C VAL A 370 -1.41 5.97 -13.75
N ALA A 371 -2.19 5.04 -13.18
CA ALA A 371 -3.24 4.34 -13.90
C ALA A 371 -4.33 5.27 -14.46
N ALA A 372 -4.69 6.29 -13.68
CA ALA A 372 -5.68 7.28 -14.11
C ALA A 372 -5.16 8.13 -15.29
N LEU A 373 -3.91 8.60 -15.21
CA LEU A 373 -3.28 9.38 -16.28
C LEU A 373 -3.02 8.51 -17.52
N PHE A 374 -2.65 7.26 -17.32
CA PHE A 374 -2.46 6.30 -18.40
C PHE A 374 -3.77 6.05 -19.17
N ALA A 375 -4.89 5.92 -18.46
CA ALA A 375 -6.20 5.78 -19.10
C ALA A 375 -6.62 7.02 -19.91
N ASP A 376 -6.14 8.21 -19.53
CA ASP A 376 -6.33 9.43 -20.33
C ASP A 376 -5.41 9.45 -21.56
N ALA A 377 -4.15 9.00 -21.41
CA ALA A 377 -3.21 8.87 -22.54
C ALA A 377 -3.70 7.90 -23.60
N LEU A 378 -4.36 6.80 -23.19
CA LEU A 378 -4.99 5.83 -24.10
C LEU A 378 -6.00 6.46 -25.08
N ARG A 379 -6.59 7.61 -24.75
CA ARG A 379 -7.53 8.30 -25.66
C ARG A 379 -6.85 8.89 -26.87
N ARG A 380 -5.62 9.37 -26.72
CA ARG A 380 -4.86 10.09 -27.77
C ARG A 380 -3.76 9.24 -28.38
N PHE A 381 -3.17 8.35 -27.58
CA PHE A 381 -1.93 7.63 -27.92
C PHE A 381 -2.10 6.13 -27.62
N ARG A 382 -3.15 5.53 -28.18
CA ARG A 382 -3.58 4.17 -27.83
C ARG A 382 -2.47 3.13 -27.99
N THR A 383 -1.81 3.12 -29.16
CA THR A 383 -0.73 2.16 -29.45
C THR A 383 0.46 2.38 -28.51
N ALA A 384 0.89 3.63 -28.33
CA ALA A 384 2.01 3.95 -27.45
C ALA A 384 1.72 3.56 -25.99
N ALA A 385 0.50 3.83 -25.50
CA ALA A 385 0.09 3.42 -24.18
C ALA A 385 0.01 1.90 -24.03
N PHE A 386 -0.48 1.17 -25.02
CA PHE A 386 -0.48 -0.27 -24.99
C PHE A 386 0.95 -0.84 -24.95
N VAL A 387 1.85 -0.35 -25.82
CA VAL A 387 3.26 -0.72 -25.81
C VAL A 387 3.92 -0.41 -24.45
N ALA A 388 3.65 0.76 -23.89
CA ALA A 388 4.18 1.13 -22.56
C ALA A 388 3.72 0.15 -21.46
N LEU A 389 2.45 -0.31 -21.50
CA LEU A 389 1.95 -1.33 -20.57
C LEU A 389 2.70 -2.66 -20.73
N LEU A 390 2.93 -3.10 -21.97
CA LEU A 390 3.70 -4.31 -22.25
C LEU A 390 5.14 -4.19 -21.74
N VAL A 391 5.78 -3.05 -21.94
CA VAL A 391 7.15 -2.78 -21.44
C VAL A 391 7.19 -2.85 -19.91
N VAL A 392 6.20 -2.27 -19.20
CA VAL A 392 6.11 -2.41 -17.74
C VAL A 392 5.95 -3.88 -17.32
N GLY A 393 5.12 -4.64 -18.05
CA GLY A 393 4.96 -6.07 -17.82
C GLY A 393 6.26 -6.85 -18.01
N GLN A 394 6.99 -6.54 -19.09
CA GLN A 394 8.29 -7.15 -19.39
C GLN A 394 9.34 -6.85 -18.32
N VAL A 395 9.40 -5.61 -17.83
CA VAL A 395 10.27 -5.24 -16.70
C VAL A 395 9.86 -6.01 -15.44
N GLY A 396 8.56 -6.12 -15.16
CA GLY A 396 8.06 -6.94 -14.05
C GLY A 396 8.46 -8.41 -14.17
N PHE A 397 8.40 -8.98 -15.37
CA PHE A 397 8.87 -10.34 -15.64
C PHE A 397 10.40 -10.47 -15.42
N TYR A 398 11.18 -9.51 -15.93
CA TYR A 398 12.64 -9.48 -15.75
C TYR A 398 13.04 -9.47 -14.26
N TYR A 399 12.35 -8.69 -13.41
CA TYR A 399 12.62 -8.61 -11.97
C TYR A 399 11.94 -9.71 -11.15
N SER A 400 11.05 -10.51 -11.72
CA SER A 400 10.28 -11.53 -11.00
C SER A 400 11.10 -12.55 -10.19
N PRO A 401 12.33 -12.94 -10.59
CA PRO A 401 13.12 -13.86 -9.77
C PRO A 401 13.46 -13.31 -8.38
N VAL A 402 13.73 -12.00 -8.27
CA VAL A 402 14.08 -11.36 -6.98
C VAL A 402 12.86 -10.97 -6.13
N TRP A 403 11.65 -11.12 -6.67
CA TRP A 403 10.40 -10.96 -5.94
C TRP A 403 9.72 -12.28 -5.63
N GLY A 404 9.93 -13.29 -6.47
CA GLY A 404 9.30 -14.60 -6.40
C GLY A 404 10.16 -15.67 -5.73
N GLN A 405 11.37 -15.33 -5.29
CA GLN A 405 12.35 -16.29 -4.73
C GLN A 405 12.68 -17.42 -5.71
N ASN A 406 12.77 -17.12 -7.00
CA ASN A 406 13.24 -18.07 -7.99
C ASN A 406 14.76 -18.18 -7.93
N PRO A 407 15.33 -19.39 -8.12
CA PRO A 407 16.78 -19.55 -8.20
C PRO A 407 17.36 -18.67 -9.32
N ILE A 408 18.35 -17.85 -8.98
CA ILE A 408 19.01 -16.93 -9.91
C ILE A 408 20.52 -16.96 -9.65
N SER A 409 21.34 -16.79 -10.68
CA SER A 409 22.79 -16.65 -10.51
C SER A 409 23.14 -15.35 -9.79
N ARG A 410 24.30 -15.31 -9.14
CA ARG A 410 24.80 -14.09 -8.51
C ARG A 410 24.92 -12.94 -9.51
N GLU A 411 25.44 -13.23 -10.70
CA GLU A 411 25.50 -12.27 -11.80
C GLU A 411 24.10 -11.76 -12.20
N GLY A 412 23.11 -12.67 -12.28
CA GLY A 412 21.72 -12.29 -12.57
C GLY A 412 21.10 -11.36 -11.52
N VAL A 413 21.50 -11.46 -10.25
CA VAL A 413 21.12 -10.51 -9.19
C VAL A 413 21.82 -9.16 -9.43
N GLU A 414 23.12 -9.18 -9.70
CA GLU A 414 23.94 -7.98 -9.95
C GLU A 414 23.44 -7.16 -11.16
N GLN A 415 23.06 -7.85 -12.25
CA GLN A 415 22.47 -7.21 -13.44
C GLN A 415 21.13 -6.50 -13.16
N ARG A 416 20.43 -6.87 -12.10
CA ARG A 416 19.17 -6.23 -11.65
C ARG A 416 19.39 -5.09 -10.67
N ALA A 417 20.62 -4.90 -10.19
CA ALA A 417 20.98 -3.82 -9.29
C ALA A 417 21.34 -2.56 -10.09
N LEU A 418 20.33 -1.73 -10.40
CA LEU A 418 20.49 -0.48 -11.18
C LEU A 418 21.38 0.58 -10.51
N TRP A 419 21.55 0.51 -9.19
CA TRP A 419 22.30 1.47 -8.40
C TRP A 419 23.31 0.77 -7.50
N ARG A 420 24.48 1.35 -7.32
CA ARG A 420 25.51 0.79 -6.45
C ARG A 420 25.01 0.49 -5.02
N ARG A 421 24.07 1.29 -4.53
CA ARG A 421 23.40 1.06 -3.23
C ARG A 421 22.43 -0.14 -3.22
N TRP A 422 21.99 -0.62 -4.37
CA TRP A 422 21.18 -1.84 -4.46
C TRP A 422 21.99 -3.08 -4.15
N HIS A 423 23.30 -3.09 -4.42
CA HIS A 423 24.16 -4.20 -4.05
C HIS A 423 24.12 -4.46 -2.54
N VAL A 424 24.03 -3.42 -1.71
CA VAL A 424 23.84 -3.56 -0.26
C VAL A 424 22.53 -4.29 0.04
N GLY A 425 21.42 -3.94 -0.66
CA GLY A 425 20.12 -4.59 -0.52
C GLY A 425 20.07 -6.04 -0.99
N PHE A 426 21.01 -6.48 -1.86
CA PHE A 426 21.08 -7.86 -2.34
C PHE A 426 22.13 -8.70 -1.61
N THR A 427 23.12 -8.08 -0.96
CA THR A 427 24.27 -8.76 -0.35
C THR A 427 24.23 -8.81 1.17
N LEU A 428 23.41 -7.97 1.83
CA LEU A 428 23.21 -8.08 3.27
C LEU A 428 22.57 -9.45 3.59
N ARG A 429 23.26 -10.25 4.37
CA ARG A 429 22.62 -11.38 5.05
C ARG A 429 21.55 -10.78 5.97
N SER A 430 20.40 -11.42 6.03
CA SER A 430 19.43 -11.10 7.08
C SER A 430 20.17 -11.24 8.43
N PRO A 431 20.03 -10.27 9.36
CA PRO A 431 20.60 -10.42 10.69
C PRO A 431 20.04 -11.65 11.45
N PHE A 432 19.08 -12.35 10.87
CA PHE A 432 18.43 -13.55 11.39
C PHE A 432 18.73 -14.81 10.54
N ASP A 433 19.68 -14.77 9.62
CA ASP A 433 20.21 -15.96 8.99
C ASP A 433 21.09 -16.69 10.02
N PRO A 434 20.86 -18.00 10.28
CA PRO A 434 21.65 -18.80 11.21
C PRO A 434 23.12 -18.90 10.79
#